data_9ba99387457cdf705086bd7e7837622b
#
_entry.id   9ba99387457cdf705086bd7e7837622b
#
_cell.length_a   1.000
_cell.length_b   1.000
_cell.length_c   1.000
_cell.angle_alpha   90.00
_cell.angle_beta   90.00
_cell.angle_gamma   90.00
#
_symmetry.space_group_name_H-M   'P 1'
#
loop_
_entity.id
_entity.type
_entity.pdbx_description
1 polymer ?
#
loop_
_entity_poly.entity_id
_entity_poly.type
_entity_poly.pdbx_seq_one_letter_code
_entity_poly.pdbx_strand_id
1 'polypeptide(L)'
;MSEMGLAGQVSWKVRVAQAARAVAEADARNTRAKSFASINLEVSSTRRDWIGPGTPGTDRSISLVARQALYTGGADTARIDQAVQKVMQSQEELQAAELEYKRQIEQLIMESQYAQPLLNSRRLTAGLAADSLRMIREQYAYRRGTLLDLLTAQEALYFSGRDLIDAEVDKALASYKLLASAALLNQFLGFSVD
;
A
#
# COMPACT_ATOMS: atom_id res chain seq x y z
N MET A 1 13.05 18.94 12.14
CA MET A 1 11.91 18.82 11.22
C MET A 1 10.84 18.10 11.98
N SER A 2 9.77 18.80 12.32
CA SER A 2 8.75 18.35 13.27
C SER A 2 7.94 17.18 12.68
N GLU A 3 7.70 16.16 13.52
CA GLU A 3 6.87 14.96 13.24
C GLU A 3 5.45 15.26 12.74
N MET A 4 5.04 16.50 12.79
CA MET A 4 3.69 16.98 12.47
C MET A 4 3.40 17.09 10.97
N GLY A 5 4.41 16.98 10.08
CA GLY A 5 4.23 17.04 8.62
C GLY A 5 3.92 15.71 7.95
N LEU A 6 4.27 14.59 8.59
CA LEU A 6 4.13 13.23 8.03
C LEU A 6 2.74 12.61 8.27
N ALA A 7 1.94 13.18 9.17
CA ALA A 7 0.63 12.66 9.52
C ALA A 7 -0.48 12.97 8.50
N GLY A 8 -0.20 13.71 7.45
CA GLY A 8 -1.23 14.29 6.56
C GLY A 8 -1.72 13.40 5.43
N GLN A 9 -0.97 12.39 5.04
CA GLN A 9 -1.37 11.50 3.93
C GLN A 9 -1.31 10.04 4.36
N VAL A 10 -2.45 9.53 4.73
CA VAL A 10 -2.65 8.10 5.03
C VAL A 10 -2.31 7.26 3.80
N SER A 11 -1.47 6.23 3.97
CA SER A 11 -1.12 5.29 2.91
C SER A 11 -2.35 4.81 2.15
N TRP A 12 -2.23 4.67 0.83
CA TRP A 12 -3.31 4.14 -0.02
C TRP A 12 -3.84 2.78 0.50
N LYS A 13 -2.98 1.93 1.10
CA LYS A 13 -3.38 0.65 1.71
C LYS A 13 -4.35 0.84 2.87
N VAL A 14 -4.10 1.81 3.73
CA VAL A 14 -5.00 2.14 4.85
C VAL A 14 -6.31 2.71 4.32
N ARG A 15 -6.28 3.56 3.29
CA ARG A 15 -7.50 4.08 2.63
C ARG A 15 -8.33 2.96 2.01
N VAL A 16 -7.70 1.98 1.37
CA VAL A 16 -8.38 0.80 0.82
C VAL A 16 -9.04 -0.02 1.95
N ALA A 17 -8.33 -0.26 3.05
CA ALA A 17 -8.88 -0.97 4.20
C ALA A 17 -10.05 -0.20 4.86
N GLN A 18 -9.97 1.13 4.97
CA GLN A 18 -11.08 1.97 5.43
C GLN A 18 -12.31 1.86 4.52
N ALA A 19 -12.11 1.91 3.20
CA ALA A 19 -13.19 1.74 2.24
C ALA A 19 -13.79 0.32 2.30
N ALA A 20 -12.97 -0.72 2.46
CA ALA A 20 -13.43 -2.10 2.63
C ALA A 20 -14.31 -2.27 3.89
N ARG A 21 -13.92 -1.64 5.00
CA ARG A 21 -14.73 -1.59 6.21
C ARG A 21 -16.08 -0.89 5.96
N ALA A 22 -16.09 0.26 5.30
CA ALA A 22 -17.33 0.98 4.98
C ALA A 22 -18.27 0.16 4.10
N VAL A 23 -17.73 -0.61 3.15
CA VAL A 23 -18.49 -1.56 2.32
C VAL A 23 -19.09 -2.68 3.20
N ALA A 24 -18.28 -3.29 4.08
CA ALA A 24 -18.78 -4.35 4.97
C ALA A 24 -19.90 -3.85 5.90
N GLU A 25 -19.79 -2.64 6.44
CA GLU A 25 -20.84 -2.00 7.24
C GLU A 25 -22.12 -1.73 6.43
N ALA A 26 -21.98 -1.30 5.18
CA ALA A 26 -23.10 -1.10 4.28
C ALA A 26 -23.79 -2.44 3.93
N ASP A 27 -23.02 -3.50 3.67
CA ASP A 27 -23.52 -4.84 3.40
C ASP A 27 -24.24 -5.43 4.62
N ALA A 28 -23.75 -5.21 5.83
CA ALA A 28 -24.42 -5.63 7.05
C ALA A 28 -25.75 -4.92 7.24
N ARG A 29 -25.82 -3.61 6.99
CA ARG A 29 -27.09 -2.85 7.00
C ARG A 29 -28.06 -3.37 5.94
N ASN A 30 -27.57 -3.61 4.72
CA ASN A 30 -28.38 -4.15 3.62
C ASN A 30 -28.92 -5.57 3.93
N THR A 31 -28.07 -6.44 4.49
CA THR A 31 -28.48 -7.79 4.90
C THR A 31 -29.57 -7.75 5.97
N ARG A 32 -29.42 -6.86 6.96
CA ARG A 32 -30.47 -6.64 7.96
C ARG A 32 -31.74 -6.06 7.34
N ALA A 33 -31.65 -5.13 6.38
CA ALA A 33 -32.80 -4.56 5.70
C ALA A 33 -33.60 -5.62 4.88
N LYS A 34 -32.88 -6.58 4.28
CA LYS A 34 -33.48 -7.67 3.51
C LYS A 34 -34.32 -8.65 4.38
N SER A 35 -34.15 -8.66 5.69
CA SER A 35 -35.01 -9.46 6.61
C SER A 35 -36.36 -8.81 6.87
N PHE A 36 -36.57 -7.57 6.48
CA PHE A 36 -37.88 -6.90 6.54
C PHE A 36 -38.70 -7.14 5.26
N ALA A 37 -39.97 -6.75 5.32
CA ALA A 37 -40.84 -6.82 4.16
C ALA A 37 -40.34 -5.99 2.98
N SER A 38 -40.33 -6.58 1.80
CA SER A 38 -40.04 -5.85 0.55
C SER A 38 -41.38 -5.32 -0.01
N ILE A 39 -41.43 -4.04 -0.36
CA ILE A 39 -42.57 -3.38 -0.99
C ILE A 39 -42.14 -3.01 -2.40
N ASN A 40 -42.84 -3.55 -3.40
CA ASN A 40 -42.54 -3.29 -4.80
C ASN A 40 -43.78 -2.72 -5.50
N LEU A 41 -43.58 -1.68 -6.29
CA LEU A 41 -44.59 -1.18 -7.23
C LEU A 41 -44.37 -1.89 -8.57
N GLU A 42 -45.32 -2.72 -8.96
CA GLU A 42 -45.28 -3.43 -10.23
C GLU A 42 -46.23 -2.74 -11.22
N VAL A 43 -45.67 -2.26 -12.32
CA VAL A 43 -46.42 -1.68 -13.44
C VAL A 43 -46.31 -2.64 -14.61
N SER A 44 -47.40 -3.19 -15.06
CA SER A 44 -47.41 -4.05 -16.24
C SER A 44 -48.32 -3.52 -17.32
N SER A 45 -47.92 -3.70 -18.57
CA SER A 45 -48.72 -3.42 -19.76
C SER A 45 -48.64 -4.62 -20.68
N THR A 46 -49.73 -5.37 -20.80
CA THR A 46 -49.77 -6.56 -21.63
C THR A 46 -50.70 -6.28 -22.83
N ARG A 47 -50.11 -6.36 -24.03
CA ARG A 47 -50.88 -6.32 -25.26
C ARG A 47 -51.22 -7.74 -25.68
N ARG A 48 -52.53 -8.02 -25.87
CA ARG A 48 -53.00 -9.30 -26.37
C ARG A 48 -53.36 -9.13 -27.85
N ASP A 49 -52.53 -9.69 -28.72
CA ASP A 49 -52.85 -9.84 -30.15
C ASP A 49 -53.62 -11.16 -30.30
N TRP A 50 -54.93 -11.07 -30.43
CA TRP A 50 -55.82 -12.24 -30.53
C TRP A 50 -55.92 -12.72 -31.97
N ILE A 51 -55.59 -13.99 -32.22
CA ILE A 51 -55.78 -14.65 -33.51
C ILE A 51 -57.15 -15.38 -33.48
N GLY A 52 -58.27 -14.65 -33.57
CA GLY A 52 -59.62 -15.19 -33.51
C GLY A 52 -60.69 -14.10 -33.41
N PRO A 53 -61.97 -14.44 -33.32
CA PRO A 53 -63.09 -13.47 -33.18
C PRO A 53 -63.09 -12.85 -31.75
N GLY A 54 -62.25 -11.88 -31.55
CA GLY A 54 -62.10 -11.09 -30.32
C GLY A 54 -61.43 -9.74 -30.59
N THR A 55 -61.72 -8.74 -29.78
CA THR A 55 -61.09 -7.42 -29.92
C THR A 55 -59.67 -7.41 -29.33
N PRO A 56 -58.65 -6.91 -30.07
CA PRO A 56 -57.33 -6.69 -29.50
C PRO A 56 -57.46 -5.74 -28.31
N GLY A 57 -56.87 -6.11 -27.17
CA GLY A 57 -56.90 -5.29 -25.98
C GLY A 57 -55.55 -5.05 -25.40
N THR A 58 -55.32 -3.85 -24.85
CA THR A 58 -54.16 -3.56 -24.02
C THR A 58 -54.62 -3.53 -22.57
N ASP A 59 -54.08 -4.45 -21.78
CA ASP A 59 -54.32 -4.51 -20.34
C ASP A 59 -53.20 -3.80 -19.62
N ARG A 60 -53.54 -2.88 -18.74
CA ARG A 60 -52.57 -2.12 -17.94
C ARG A 60 -52.92 -2.30 -16.47
N SER A 61 -51.94 -2.76 -15.69
CA SER A 61 -52.17 -2.90 -14.25
C SER A 61 -51.03 -2.20 -13.49
N ILE A 62 -51.43 -1.61 -12.38
CA ILE A 62 -50.52 -1.06 -11.37
C ILE A 62 -50.84 -1.77 -10.08
N SER A 63 -49.86 -2.45 -9.50
CA SER A 63 -50.04 -3.19 -8.25
C SER A 63 -48.93 -2.87 -7.26
N LEU A 64 -49.28 -2.74 -5.99
CA LEU A 64 -48.35 -2.64 -4.88
C LEU A 64 -48.26 -4.01 -4.20
N VAL A 65 -47.09 -4.62 -4.26
CA VAL A 65 -46.90 -5.98 -3.75
C VAL A 65 -45.96 -5.94 -2.56
N ALA A 66 -46.43 -6.33 -1.38
CA ALA A 66 -45.61 -6.53 -0.18
C ALA A 66 -45.35 -8.03 -0.02
N ARG A 67 -44.04 -8.38 0.11
CA ARG A 67 -43.60 -9.76 0.35
C ARG A 67 -42.70 -9.79 1.59
N GLN A 68 -43.02 -10.69 2.52
CA GLN A 68 -42.22 -10.96 3.72
C GLN A 68 -42.16 -12.46 3.96
N ALA A 69 -40.94 -12.98 4.14
CA ALA A 69 -40.74 -14.33 4.62
C ALA A 69 -40.98 -14.34 6.14
N LEU A 70 -41.98 -15.06 6.61
CA LEU A 70 -42.32 -15.14 8.04
C LEU A 70 -41.37 -16.11 8.80
N TYR A 71 -40.87 -17.11 8.10
CA TYR A 71 -39.94 -18.09 8.68
C TYR A 71 -38.97 -18.64 7.62
N THR A 72 -37.68 -18.59 7.92
CA THR A 72 -36.59 -19.02 7.01
C THR A 72 -35.70 -20.11 7.63
N GLY A 73 -36.17 -20.80 8.70
CA GLY A 73 -35.40 -21.84 9.37
C GLY A 73 -34.12 -21.32 10.02
N GLY A 74 -34.07 -20.05 10.42
CA GLY A 74 -32.84 -19.42 11.01
C GLY A 74 -31.84 -18.90 9.99
N ALA A 75 -32.10 -19.06 8.67
CA ALA A 75 -31.16 -18.65 7.63
C ALA A 75 -30.91 -17.13 7.64
N ASP A 76 -31.93 -16.30 7.91
CA ASP A 76 -31.73 -14.84 7.93
C ASP A 76 -30.93 -14.38 9.13
N THR A 77 -31.12 -14.98 10.30
CA THR A 77 -30.33 -14.74 11.49
C THR A 77 -28.85 -15.09 11.23
N ALA A 78 -28.60 -16.27 10.66
CA ALA A 78 -27.25 -16.71 10.33
C ALA A 78 -26.56 -15.79 9.30
N ARG A 79 -27.30 -15.25 8.31
CA ARG A 79 -26.77 -14.27 7.34
C ARG A 79 -26.42 -12.94 8.01
N ILE A 80 -27.27 -12.47 8.94
CA ILE A 80 -26.98 -11.25 9.69
C ILE A 80 -25.72 -11.43 10.54
N ASP A 81 -25.60 -12.55 11.26
CA ASP A 81 -24.45 -12.87 12.08
C ASP A 81 -23.18 -12.97 11.22
N GLN A 82 -23.25 -13.62 10.07
CA GLN A 82 -22.13 -13.66 9.11
C GLN A 82 -21.72 -12.26 8.65
N ALA A 83 -22.66 -11.38 8.35
CA ALA A 83 -22.38 -10.01 7.92
C ALA A 83 -21.73 -9.20 9.07
N VAL A 84 -22.16 -9.39 10.32
CA VAL A 84 -21.55 -8.76 11.51
C VAL A 84 -20.11 -9.25 11.68
N GLN A 85 -19.85 -10.56 11.57
CA GLN A 85 -18.47 -11.10 11.65
C GLN A 85 -17.59 -10.53 10.54
N LYS A 86 -18.13 -10.31 9.34
CA LYS A 86 -17.37 -9.69 8.25
C LYS A 86 -17.00 -8.23 8.53
N VAL A 87 -17.87 -7.48 9.23
CA VAL A 87 -17.51 -6.12 9.71
C VAL A 87 -16.36 -6.20 10.70
N MET A 88 -16.40 -7.11 11.67
CA MET A 88 -15.30 -7.30 12.63
C MET A 88 -14.00 -7.68 11.91
N GLN A 89 -14.05 -8.61 10.97
CA GLN A 89 -12.89 -8.97 10.16
C GLN A 89 -12.29 -7.75 9.44
N SER A 90 -13.12 -6.95 8.77
CA SER A 90 -12.65 -5.76 8.06
C SER A 90 -12.08 -4.68 8.99
N GLN A 91 -12.52 -4.63 10.24
CA GLN A 91 -11.96 -3.75 11.27
C GLN A 91 -10.56 -4.22 11.70
N GLU A 92 -10.36 -5.52 11.91
CA GLU A 92 -9.04 -6.07 12.23
C GLU A 92 -8.06 -5.91 11.06
N GLU A 93 -8.54 -6.09 9.82
CA GLU A 93 -7.74 -5.83 8.62
C GLU A 93 -7.30 -4.35 8.51
N LEU A 94 -8.17 -3.41 8.89
CA LEU A 94 -7.81 -1.99 8.96
C LEU A 94 -6.72 -1.75 10.01
N GLN A 95 -6.88 -2.28 11.23
CA GLN A 95 -5.87 -2.14 12.29
C GLN A 95 -4.52 -2.76 11.86
N ALA A 96 -4.54 -3.92 11.21
CA ALA A 96 -3.35 -4.55 10.68
C ALA A 96 -2.66 -3.67 9.62
N ALA A 97 -3.43 -3.05 8.73
CA ALA A 97 -2.90 -2.13 7.71
C ALA A 97 -2.28 -0.86 8.34
N GLU A 98 -2.89 -0.31 9.39
CA GLU A 98 -2.37 0.85 10.13
C GLU A 98 -1.06 0.51 10.86
N LEU A 99 -0.99 -0.64 11.53
CA LEU A 99 0.22 -1.11 12.21
C LEU A 99 1.36 -1.38 11.22
N GLU A 100 1.05 -1.99 10.07
CA GLU A 100 2.05 -2.24 9.03
C GLU A 100 2.58 -0.95 8.43
N TYR A 101 1.71 0.02 8.17
CA TYR A 101 2.11 1.35 7.71
C TYR A 101 3.03 2.05 8.72
N LYS A 102 2.68 2.03 10.01
CA LYS A 102 3.49 2.61 11.08
C LYS A 102 4.88 1.95 11.13
N ARG A 103 4.93 0.62 11.10
CA ARG A 103 6.19 -0.14 11.09
C ARG A 103 7.05 0.21 9.89
N GLN A 104 6.43 0.32 8.70
CA GLN A 104 7.14 0.69 7.47
C GLN A 104 7.76 2.10 7.57
N ILE A 105 7.04 3.07 8.12
CA ILE A 105 7.55 4.43 8.33
C ILE A 105 8.71 4.42 9.33
N GLU A 106 8.58 3.74 10.46
CA GLU A 106 9.64 3.61 11.46
C GLU A 106 10.91 3.01 10.85
N GLN A 107 10.77 1.95 10.05
CA GLN A 107 11.89 1.33 9.35
C GLN A 107 12.58 2.30 8.38
N LEU A 108 11.82 3.05 7.59
CA LEU A 108 12.37 4.02 6.64
C LEU A 108 13.08 5.20 7.34
N ILE A 109 12.56 5.65 8.48
CA ILE A 109 13.21 6.66 9.31
C ILE A 109 14.55 6.14 9.82
N MET A 110 14.60 4.92 10.34
CA MET A 110 15.83 4.28 10.80
C MET A 110 16.85 4.12 9.65
N GLU A 111 16.40 3.60 8.49
CA GLU A 111 17.25 3.47 7.28
C GLU A 111 17.86 4.82 6.88
N SER A 112 17.06 5.89 6.87
CA SER A 112 17.53 7.25 6.58
C SER A 112 18.53 7.78 7.61
N GLN A 113 18.33 7.51 8.90
CA GLN A 113 19.22 7.94 9.97
C GLN A 113 20.58 7.25 9.90
N TYR A 114 20.61 5.96 9.53
CA TYR A 114 21.86 5.20 9.41
C TYR A 114 22.62 5.47 8.11
N ALA A 115 21.95 5.89 7.05
CA ALA A 115 22.56 6.08 5.74
C ALA A 115 23.69 7.13 5.77
N GLN A 116 23.55 8.23 6.50
CA GLN A 116 24.56 9.30 6.56
C GLN A 116 25.83 8.88 7.35
N PRO A 117 25.75 8.32 8.56
CA PRO A 117 26.89 7.75 9.26
C PRO A 117 27.63 6.68 8.46
N LEU A 118 26.88 5.77 7.79
CA LEU A 118 27.45 4.73 6.96
C LEU A 118 28.25 5.32 5.79
N LEU A 119 27.69 6.29 5.07
CA LEU A 119 28.37 6.99 3.99
C LEU A 119 29.67 7.65 4.47
N ASN A 120 29.66 8.31 5.64
CA ASN A 120 30.85 8.93 6.21
C ASN A 120 31.94 7.89 6.54
N SER A 121 31.56 6.75 7.10
CA SER A 121 32.45 5.63 7.38
C SER A 121 33.08 5.06 6.09
N ARG A 122 32.25 4.81 5.04
CA ARG A 122 32.73 4.30 3.75
C ARG A 122 33.68 5.30 3.06
N ARG A 123 33.40 6.59 3.16
CA ARG A 123 34.26 7.65 2.63
C ARG A 123 35.62 7.66 3.32
N LEU A 124 35.65 7.50 4.64
CA LEU A 124 36.89 7.38 5.40
C LEU A 124 37.66 6.13 4.99
N THR A 125 37.01 4.98 4.88
CA THR A 125 37.66 3.72 4.47
C THR A 125 38.28 3.83 3.07
N ALA A 126 37.57 4.41 2.11
CA ALA A 126 38.10 4.62 0.76
C ALA A 126 39.28 5.58 0.74
N GLY A 127 39.26 6.63 1.58
CA GLY A 127 40.40 7.53 1.76
C GLY A 127 41.62 6.81 2.32
N LEU A 128 41.44 6.02 3.38
CA LEU A 128 42.55 5.22 3.97
C LEU A 128 43.12 4.19 3.00
N ALA A 129 42.28 3.54 2.19
CA ALA A 129 42.72 2.62 1.16
C ALA A 129 43.55 3.32 0.07
N ALA A 130 43.15 4.53 -0.33
CA ALA A 130 43.92 5.34 -1.28
C ALA A 130 45.30 5.75 -0.73
N ASP A 131 45.35 6.19 0.54
CA ASP A 131 46.58 6.52 1.20
C ASP A 131 47.50 5.30 1.39
N SER A 132 46.93 4.15 1.76
CA SER A 132 47.66 2.88 1.84
C SER A 132 48.27 2.47 0.50
N LEU A 133 47.49 2.54 -0.58
CA LEU A 133 48.01 2.24 -1.92
C LEU A 133 49.16 3.18 -2.30
N ARG A 134 49.06 4.48 -1.98
CA ARG A 134 50.11 5.45 -2.24
C ARG A 134 51.39 5.05 -1.51
N MET A 135 51.35 4.74 -0.22
CA MET A 135 52.52 4.33 0.58
C MET A 135 53.12 3.01 0.04
N ILE A 136 52.31 2.01 -0.28
CA ILE A 136 52.78 0.72 -0.81
C ILE A 136 53.44 0.92 -2.20
N ARG A 137 52.88 1.79 -3.03
CA ARG A 137 53.44 2.14 -4.34
C ARG A 137 54.84 2.80 -4.21
N GLU A 138 55.03 3.68 -3.23
CA GLU A 138 56.33 4.27 -2.92
C GLU A 138 57.32 3.21 -2.41
N GLN A 139 56.91 2.32 -1.50
CA GLN A 139 57.75 1.21 -1.02
C GLN A 139 58.17 0.28 -2.16
N TYR A 140 57.25 -0.03 -3.07
CA TYR A 140 57.55 -0.85 -4.24
C TYR A 140 58.60 -0.15 -5.16
N ALA A 141 58.44 1.15 -5.41
CA ALA A 141 59.38 1.95 -6.21
C ALA A 141 60.80 1.93 -5.62
N TYR A 142 60.93 1.94 -4.30
CA TYR A 142 62.21 1.82 -3.59
C TYR A 142 62.68 0.37 -3.38
N ARG A 143 62.07 -0.62 -4.04
CA ARG A 143 62.36 -2.08 -3.93
C ARG A 143 62.21 -2.62 -2.49
N ARG A 144 61.37 -2.01 -1.68
CA ARG A 144 61.09 -2.41 -0.29
C ARG A 144 59.74 -3.11 -0.11
N GLY A 145 58.95 -3.27 -1.17
CA GLY A 145 57.66 -3.93 -1.21
C GLY A 145 57.57 -4.98 -2.30
N THR A 146 56.60 -5.87 -2.22
CA THR A 146 56.33 -6.91 -3.21
C THR A 146 55.24 -6.46 -4.20
N LEU A 147 55.20 -7.09 -5.39
CA LEU A 147 54.13 -6.88 -6.35
C LEU A 147 52.76 -7.34 -5.77
N LEU A 148 52.78 -8.38 -4.95
CA LEU A 148 51.57 -8.88 -4.29
C LEU A 148 50.97 -7.83 -3.35
N ASP A 149 51.80 -7.14 -2.55
CA ASP A 149 51.34 -6.08 -1.67
C ASP A 149 50.70 -4.94 -2.47
N LEU A 150 51.26 -4.57 -3.61
CA LEU A 150 50.73 -3.54 -4.49
C LEU A 150 49.39 -3.95 -5.09
N LEU A 151 49.24 -5.20 -5.56
CA LEU A 151 47.98 -5.71 -6.11
C LEU A 151 46.89 -5.79 -5.04
N THR A 152 47.25 -6.26 -3.83
CA THR A 152 46.29 -6.33 -2.69
C THR A 152 45.83 -4.92 -2.29
N ALA A 153 46.73 -3.94 -2.25
CA ALA A 153 46.31 -2.56 -1.93
C ALA A 153 45.45 -1.94 -3.03
N GLN A 154 45.69 -2.29 -4.31
CA GLN A 154 44.87 -1.83 -5.42
C GLN A 154 43.45 -2.48 -5.39
N GLU A 155 43.37 -3.76 -5.06
CA GLU A 155 42.12 -4.47 -4.84
C GLU A 155 41.33 -3.85 -3.68
N ALA A 156 41.98 -3.56 -2.54
CA ALA A 156 41.34 -2.91 -1.40
C ALA A 156 40.78 -1.53 -1.75
N LEU A 157 41.49 -0.73 -2.55
CA LEU A 157 40.99 0.56 -3.04
C LEU A 157 39.78 0.36 -3.96
N TYR A 158 39.81 -0.62 -4.86
CA TYR A 158 38.69 -0.90 -5.77
C TYR A 158 37.43 -1.26 -4.99
N PHE A 159 37.51 -2.18 -4.04
CA PHE A 159 36.33 -2.59 -3.24
C PHE A 159 35.84 -1.48 -2.32
N SER A 160 36.74 -0.72 -1.67
CA SER A 160 36.32 0.41 -0.83
C SER A 160 35.68 1.54 -1.64
N GLY A 161 36.16 1.78 -2.87
CA GLY A 161 35.55 2.72 -3.80
C GLY A 161 34.14 2.30 -4.24
N ARG A 162 33.95 1.00 -4.55
CA ARG A 162 32.65 0.43 -4.86
C ARG A 162 31.69 0.57 -3.68
N ASP A 163 32.13 0.17 -2.48
CA ASP A 163 31.34 0.28 -1.26
C ASP A 163 30.92 1.73 -0.95
N LEU A 164 31.75 2.71 -1.30
CA LEU A 164 31.42 4.13 -1.16
C LEU A 164 30.29 4.54 -2.12
N ILE A 165 30.36 4.11 -3.39
CA ILE A 165 29.32 4.40 -4.39
C ILE A 165 28.00 3.75 -3.97
N ASP A 166 28.04 2.50 -3.53
CA ASP A 166 26.85 1.79 -3.03
C ASP A 166 26.21 2.56 -1.87
N ALA A 167 27.00 3.05 -0.90
CA ALA A 167 26.50 3.85 0.22
C ALA A 167 25.93 5.23 -0.21
N GLU A 168 26.45 5.85 -1.25
CA GLU A 168 25.90 7.09 -1.83
C GLU A 168 24.54 6.85 -2.47
N VAL A 169 24.42 5.75 -3.23
CA VAL A 169 23.14 5.33 -3.84
C VAL A 169 22.10 4.97 -2.77
N ASP A 170 22.50 4.19 -1.76
CA ASP A 170 21.63 3.78 -0.66
C ASP A 170 21.07 5.00 0.11
N LYS A 171 21.92 6.00 0.38
CA LYS A 171 21.49 7.25 1.01
C LYS A 171 20.46 7.99 0.15
N ALA A 172 20.71 8.13 -1.15
CA ALA A 172 19.76 8.76 -2.06
C ALA A 172 18.43 7.98 -2.10
N LEU A 173 18.51 6.65 -2.20
CA LEU A 173 17.36 5.76 -2.24
C LEU A 173 16.53 5.84 -0.95
N ALA A 174 17.18 5.86 0.23
CA ALA A 174 16.49 6.00 1.51
C ALA A 174 15.71 7.32 1.59
N SER A 175 16.25 8.43 1.10
CA SER A 175 15.54 9.71 1.07
C SER A 175 14.36 9.70 0.12
N TYR A 176 14.47 9.10 -1.07
CA TYR A 176 13.35 8.96 -2.01
C TYR A 176 12.25 8.02 -1.50
N LYS A 177 12.62 6.89 -0.87
CA LYS A 177 11.66 5.98 -0.24
C LYS A 177 10.84 6.70 0.85
N LEU A 178 11.49 7.54 1.64
CA LEU A 178 10.83 8.31 2.71
C LEU A 178 9.86 9.34 2.12
N LEU A 179 10.25 10.05 1.06
CA LEU A 179 9.37 10.98 0.33
C LEU A 179 8.19 10.24 -0.32
N ALA A 180 8.43 9.07 -0.91
CA ALA A 180 7.38 8.26 -1.52
C ALA A 180 6.36 7.75 -0.49
N SER A 181 6.84 7.33 0.70
CA SER A 181 5.97 6.85 1.78
C SER A 181 5.08 7.96 2.37
N ALA A 182 5.58 9.20 2.36
CA ALA A 182 4.82 10.38 2.76
C ALA A 182 3.91 10.92 1.63
N ALA A 183 3.86 10.24 0.46
CA ALA A 183 3.17 10.68 -0.76
C ALA A 183 3.61 12.08 -1.27
N LEU A 184 4.77 12.54 -0.85
CA LEU A 184 5.35 13.83 -1.24
C LEU A 184 6.27 13.70 -2.48
N LEU A 185 6.51 12.48 -2.96
CA LEU A 185 7.45 12.24 -4.05
C LEU A 185 7.02 12.95 -5.34
N ASN A 186 5.73 12.90 -5.69
CA ASN A 186 5.20 13.56 -6.89
C ASN A 186 5.37 15.08 -6.82
N GLN A 187 5.08 15.66 -5.65
CA GLN A 187 5.28 17.10 -5.42
C GLN A 187 6.75 17.49 -5.49
N PHE A 188 7.64 16.65 -4.94
CA PHE A 188 9.08 16.87 -5.00
C PHE A 188 9.63 16.78 -6.43
N LEU A 189 9.10 15.87 -7.25
CA LEU A 189 9.46 15.70 -8.68
C LEU A 189 8.75 16.69 -9.60
N GLY A 190 7.90 17.59 -9.09
CA GLY A 190 7.21 18.61 -9.87
C GLY A 190 6.02 18.08 -10.68
N PHE A 191 5.54 16.86 -10.39
CA PHE A 191 4.31 16.35 -10.99
C PHE A 191 3.11 16.84 -10.17
N SER A 192 2.29 17.72 -10.75
CA SER A 192 0.98 18.04 -10.20
C SER A 192 0.04 16.86 -10.47
N VAL A 193 -0.52 16.29 -9.40
CA VAL A 193 -1.63 15.34 -9.53
C VAL A 193 -2.89 16.18 -9.56
N ASP A 194 -3.47 16.33 -10.76
CA ASP A 194 -4.83 16.86 -10.95
C ASP A 194 -5.88 15.88 -10.44
#